data_36c56cfd70e1619e1c330cc773d2c2dc
#
_entry.id   36c56cfd70e1619e1c330cc773d2c2dc
#
_cell.length_a   1.000
_cell.length_b   1.000
_cell.length_c   1.000
_cell.angle_alpha   90.00
_cell.angle_beta   90.00
_cell.angle_gamma   90.00
#
_symmetry.space_group_name_H-M   'P 1'
#
loop_
_entity.id
_entity.type
_entity.pdbx_description
1 polymer ?
#
loop_
_entity_poly.entity_id
_entity_poly.type
_entity_poly.pdbx_seq_one_letter_code
_entity_poly.pdbx_strand_id
1 'polypeptide(L)'
;AAVKQGDVVVSGLAKGVDRVAMSAALEVDGEVIGVPTEGIRRIAKANDIRNLVHEGRICLVSPYAPDVGFSVGLAMGRNRFVYALSESTLVVASDLEKGGTWAGADEALKGDFAQVDVWTGEGATKGNVALVAKGARAVPSRDEFWMSGFIPAPAVFDTDPEQLKLF
;
A
#
# COMPACT_ATOMS: atom_id res chain seq x y z
N ALA A 1 5.84 4.15 -14.16
CA ALA A 1 5.95 5.59 -13.87
C ALA A 1 6.53 5.79 -12.46
N ALA A 2 5.87 5.33 -11.36
CA ALA A 2 6.36 5.48 -9.97
C ALA A 2 7.84 5.07 -9.82
N VAL A 3 8.18 3.86 -10.18
CA VAL A 3 9.56 3.34 -10.11
C VAL A 3 10.57 4.23 -10.85
N LYS A 4 10.17 4.83 -11.98
CA LYS A 4 11.06 5.76 -12.73
C LYS A 4 11.31 7.07 -11.99
N GLN A 5 10.49 7.39 -11.00
CA GLN A 5 10.65 8.54 -10.09
C GLN A 5 11.39 8.17 -8.80
N GLY A 6 11.72 6.90 -8.63
CA GLY A 6 12.39 6.38 -7.44
C GLY A 6 11.43 5.90 -6.34
N ASP A 7 10.12 5.85 -6.65
CA ASP A 7 9.13 5.40 -5.68
C ASP A 7 9.16 3.88 -5.48
N VAL A 8 8.88 3.44 -4.26
CA VAL A 8 8.71 2.04 -3.89
C VAL A 8 7.22 1.72 -3.81
N VAL A 9 6.81 0.60 -4.41
CA VAL A 9 5.40 0.18 -4.36
C VAL A 9 5.12 -0.61 -3.08
N VAL A 10 4.25 -0.08 -2.22
CA VAL A 10 3.75 -0.77 -1.01
C VAL A 10 2.42 -1.43 -1.31
N SER A 11 2.27 -2.71 -0.97
CA SER A 11 1.04 -3.44 -1.26
C SER A 11 0.80 -4.59 -0.29
N GLY A 12 -0.45 -5.05 -0.24
CA GLY A 12 -0.87 -6.12 0.65
C GLY A 12 -0.66 -7.54 0.15
N LEU A 13 0.00 -7.76 -0.99
CA LEU A 13 0.17 -9.07 -1.62
C LEU A 13 -1.16 -9.80 -1.94
N ALA A 14 -2.29 -9.08 -1.95
CA ALA A 14 -3.58 -9.66 -2.27
C ALA A 14 -3.71 -9.99 -3.76
N LYS A 15 -4.67 -10.83 -4.10
CA LYS A 15 -5.00 -11.11 -5.52
C LYS A 15 -5.59 -9.85 -6.17
N GLY A 16 -5.34 -9.65 -7.46
CA GLY A 16 -5.86 -8.52 -8.24
C GLY A 16 -4.89 -7.36 -8.32
N VAL A 17 -5.36 -6.15 -8.04
CA VAL A 17 -4.61 -4.89 -8.22
C VAL A 17 -3.25 -4.92 -7.49
N ASP A 18 -3.21 -5.39 -6.27
CA ASP A 18 -1.99 -5.50 -5.48
C ASP A 18 -0.88 -6.25 -6.24
N ARG A 19 -1.21 -7.45 -6.74
CA ARG A 19 -0.24 -8.25 -7.50
C ARG A 19 0.18 -7.61 -8.80
N VAL A 20 -0.77 -7.04 -9.54
CA VAL A 20 -0.48 -6.37 -10.81
C VAL A 20 0.46 -5.19 -10.58
N ALA A 21 0.20 -4.37 -9.55
CA ALA A 21 1.03 -3.22 -9.22
C ALA A 21 2.47 -3.64 -8.84
N MET A 22 2.61 -4.67 -8.00
CA MET A 22 3.92 -5.18 -7.59
C MET A 22 4.68 -5.81 -8.76
N SER A 23 4.01 -6.66 -9.57
CA SER A 23 4.64 -7.26 -10.75
C SER A 23 5.13 -6.20 -11.72
N ALA A 24 4.30 -5.19 -12.03
CA ALA A 24 4.68 -4.10 -12.91
C ALA A 24 5.85 -3.24 -12.38
N ALA A 25 5.97 -3.11 -11.06
CA ALA A 25 7.14 -2.45 -10.45
C ALA A 25 8.40 -3.30 -10.63
N LEU A 26 8.32 -4.60 -10.36
CA LEU A 26 9.44 -5.54 -10.49
C LEU A 26 9.90 -5.72 -11.94
N GLU A 27 8.99 -5.69 -12.93
CA GLU A 27 9.32 -5.77 -14.37
C GLU A 27 10.19 -4.62 -14.88
N VAL A 28 10.17 -3.48 -14.19
CA VAL A 28 10.96 -2.29 -14.55
C VAL A 28 12.07 -2.00 -13.54
N ASP A 29 12.58 -3.06 -12.92
CA ASP A 29 13.66 -3.02 -11.94
C ASP A 29 13.39 -2.19 -10.68
N GLY A 30 12.11 -2.01 -10.33
CA GLY A 30 11.70 -1.36 -9.08
C GLY A 30 11.75 -2.29 -7.88
N GLU A 31 11.65 -1.68 -6.71
CA GLU A 31 11.54 -2.35 -5.42
C GLU A 31 10.11 -2.32 -4.91
N VAL A 32 9.74 -3.29 -4.08
CA VAL A 32 8.40 -3.38 -3.53
C VAL A 32 8.42 -3.70 -2.04
N ILE A 33 7.44 -3.21 -1.30
CA ILE A 33 7.17 -3.60 0.08
C ILE A 33 5.89 -4.41 0.12
N GLY A 34 6.00 -5.66 0.55
CA GLY A 34 4.85 -6.55 0.72
C GLY A 34 4.41 -6.63 2.17
N VAL A 35 3.13 -6.32 2.42
CA VAL A 35 2.53 -6.43 3.76
C VAL A 35 1.53 -7.60 3.76
N PRO A 36 1.97 -8.84 4.03
CA PRO A 36 1.10 -10.01 3.99
C PRO A 36 0.10 -10.05 5.16
N THR A 37 -1.03 -10.70 4.93
CA THR A 37 -1.99 -11.03 5.99
C THR A 37 -1.57 -12.29 6.75
N GLU A 38 -1.01 -13.25 6.03
CA GLU A 38 -0.50 -14.49 6.60
C GLU A 38 0.87 -14.29 7.24
N GLY A 39 1.27 -15.21 8.10
CA GLY A 39 2.58 -15.20 8.73
C GLY A 39 3.72 -15.10 7.72
N ILE A 40 4.61 -14.18 7.94
CA ILE A 40 5.73 -13.83 7.05
C ILE A 40 6.61 -15.05 6.74
N ARG A 41 6.74 -15.99 7.69
CA ARG A 41 7.53 -17.23 7.51
C ARG A 41 6.99 -18.12 6.38
N ARG A 42 5.68 -18.15 6.20
CA ARG A 42 5.05 -18.91 5.12
C ARG A 42 5.30 -18.24 3.76
N ILE A 43 5.12 -16.95 3.70
CA ILE A 43 5.30 -16.15 2.47
C ILE A 43 6.76 -16.20 2.01
N ALA A 44 7.71 -16.02 2.92
CA ALA A 44 9.14 -16.03 2.61
C ALA A 44 9.68 -17.42 2.14
N LYS A 45 8.92 -18.50 2.34
CA LYS A 45 9.28 -19.85 1.84
C LYS A 45 8.93 -20.06 0.37
N ALA A 46 8.02 -19.28 -0.21
CA ALA A 46 7.70 -19.36 -1.62
C ALA A 46 8.95 -19.00 -2.45
N ASN A 47 9.30 -19.82 -3.43
CA ASN A 47 10.58 -19.71 -4.15
C ASN A 47 10.74 -18.35 -4.86
N ASP A 48 9.66 -17.86 -5.48
CA ASP A 48 9.61 -16.57 -6.15
C ASP A 48 9.88 -15.42 -5.17
N ILE A 49 9.19 -15.40 -4.04
CA ILE A 49 9.38 -14.37 -3.00
C ILE A 49 10.77 -14.46 -2.38
N ARG A 50 11.26 -15.68 -2.09
CA ARG A 50 12.59 -15.87 -1.50
C ARG A 50 13.70 -15.31 -2.39
N ASN A 51 13.62 -15.55 -3.70
CA ASN A 51 14.59 -15.01 -4.65
C ASN A 51 14.57 -13.46 -4.66
N LEU A 52 13.38 -12.87 -4.72
CA LEU A 52 13.23 -11.41 -4.67
C LEU A 52 13.75 -10.79 -3.36
N VAL A 53 13.59 -11.49 -2.22
CA VAL A 53 14.18 -11.06 -0.94
C VAL A 53 15.70 -11.12 -1.00
N HIS A 54 16.28 -12.21 -1.53
CA HIS A 54 17.75 -12.33 -1.68
C HIS A 54 18.34 -11.28 -2.62
N GLU A 55 17.60 -10.91 -3.65
CA GLU A 55 18.00 -9.88 -4.62
C GLU A 55 17.78 -8.45 -4.09
N GLY A 56 17.20 -8.30 -2.90
CA GLY A 56 16.85 -6.99 -2.33
C GLY A 56 15.68 -6.30 -3.04
N ARG A 57 14.92 -7.03 -3.88
CA ARG A 57 13.83 -6.50 -4.70
C ARG A 57 12.49 -6.42 -3.98
N ILE A 58 12.33 -7.17 -2.89
CA ILE A 58 11.15 -7.15 -2.03
C ILE A 58 11.54 -7.09 -0.56
N CYS A 59 10.92 -6.18 0.17
CA CYS A 59 10.90 -6.17 1.63
C CYS A 59 9.55 -6.69 2.13
N LEU A 60 9.55 -7.63 3.06
CA LEU A 60 8.32 -8.13 3.69
C LEU A 60 8.18 -7.53 5.09
N VAL A 61 7.05 -6.89 5.34
CA VAL A 61 6.71 -6.29 6.64
C VAL A 61 5.40 -6.88 7.14
N SER A 62 5.34 -7.31 8.39
CA SER A 62 4.11 -7.85 8.98
C SER A 62 3.91 -7.35 10.41
N PRO A 63 2.71 -6.87 10.76
CA PRO A 63 2.36 -6.55 12.14
C PRO A 63 1.99 -7.78 12.98
N TYR A 64 2.01 -8.97 12.37
CA TYR A 64 1.52 -10.19 12.99
C TYR A 64 2.64 -11.18 13.30
N ALA A 65 2.34 -12.14 14.18
CA ALA A 65 3.26 -13.22 14.48
C ALA A 65 3.69 -13.97 13.21
N PRO A 66 4.98 -14.41 13.12
CA PRO A 66 5.54 -14.99 11.89
C PRO A 66 4.82 -16.22 11.34
N ASP A 67 4.08 -16.92 12.17
CA ASP A 67 3.39 -18.18 11.84
C ASP A 67 1.86 -18.06 11.85
N VAL A 68 1.31 -16.84 11.96
CA VAL A 68 -0.14 -16.66 12.00
C VAL A 68 -0.81 -17.12 10.71
N GLY A 69 -1.95 -17.79 10.82
CA GLY A 69 -2.77 -18.18 9.69
C GLY A 69 -3.58 -17.00 9.14
N PHE A 70 -4.12 -17.18 7.93
CA PHE A 70 -5.01 -16.19 7.32
C PHE A 70 -6.33 -16.05 8.10
N SER A 71 -6.79 -14.81 8.29
CA SER A 71 -8.17 -14.50 8.65
C SER A 71 -8.61 -13.18 7.99
N VAL A 72 -9.92 -13.02 7.81
CA VAL A 72 -10.51 -11.78 7.24
C VAL A 72 -10.23 -10.59 8.15
N GLY A 73 -10.33 -10.77 9.47
CA GLY A 73 -10.05 -9.72 10.44
C GLY A 73 -8.60 -9.23 10.37
N LEU A 74 -7.63 -10.16 10.24
CA LEU A 74 -6.22 -9.81 10.03
C LEU A 74 -6.01 -9.10 8.69
N ALA A 75 -6.73 -9.52 7.62
CA ALA A 75 -6.62 -8.86 6.32
C ALA A 75 -7.10 -7.39 6.38
N MET A 76 -8.19 -7.14 7.09
CA MET A 76 -8.70 -5.78 7.29
C MET A 76 -7.74 -4.94 8.17
N GLY A 77 -7.28 -5.48 9.29
CA GLY A 77 -6.34 -4.79 10.18
C GLY A 77 -4.99 -4.50 9.52
N ARG A 78 -4.50 -5.40 8.64
CA ARG A 78 -3.28 -5.22 7.87
C ARG A 78 -3.35 -4.01 6.93
N ASN A 79 -4.49 -3.70 6.35
CA ASN A 79 -4.59 -2.58 5.41
C ASN A 79 -4.15 -1.25 6.02
N ARG A 80 -4.42 -1.02 7.31
CA ARG A 80 -3.89 0.15 8.04
C ARG A 80 -2.38 0.32 7.85
N PHE A 81 -1.62 -0.77 7.88
CA PHE A 81 -0.16 -0.72 7.72
C PHE A 81 0.24 -0.41 6.28
N VAL A 82 -0.51 -0.86 5.28
CA VAL A 82 -0.27 -0.45 3.88
C VAL A 82 -0.41 1.05 3.74
N TYR A 83 -1.49 1.63 4.28
CA TYR A 83 -1.68 3.08 4.26
C TYR A 83 -0.59 3.82 5.06
N ALA A 84 -0.29 3.38 6.27
CA ALA A 84 0.67 4.05 7.16
C ALA A 84 2.14 3.98 6.65
N LEU A 85 2.48 2.98 5.83
CA LEU A 85 3.80 2.85 5.20
C LEU A 85 3.90 3.61 3.88
N SER A 86 2.81 4.18 3.40
CA SER A 86 2.73 4.86 2.10
C SER A 86 2.50 6.35 2.31
N GLU A 87 3.21 7.18 1.59
CA GLU A 87 2.96 8.62 1.56
C GLU A 87 1.63 8.94 0.87
N SER A 88 1.29 8.17 -0.15
CA SER A 88 0.01 8.23 -0.85
C SER A 88 -0.44 6.83 -1.25
N THR A 89 -1.72 6.55 -1.12
CA THR A 89 -2.30 5.26 -1.50
C THR A 89 -3.38 5.44 -2.56
N LEU A 90 -3.17 4.82 -3.74
CA LEU A 90 -4.15 4.84 -4.81
C LEU A 90 -5.17 3.70 -4.68
N VAL A 91 -6.41 4.04 -4.42
CA VAL A 91 -7.56 3.13 -4.51
C VAL A 91 -8.03 3.06 -5.96
N VAL A 92 -7.73 1.95 -6.62
CA VAL A 92 -8.14 1.73 -8.03
C VAL A 92 -9.62 1.37 -8.12
N ALA A 93 -10.09 0.46 -7.26
CA ALA A 93 -11.49 0.06 -7.21
C ALA A 93 -11.91 -0.29 -5.77
N SER A 94 -13.08 0.19 -5.37
CA SER A 94 -13.68 -0.10 -4.07
C SER A 94 -15.17 -0.33 -4.21
N ASP A 95 -15.69 -1.34 -3.53
CA ASP A 95 -17.14 -1.49 -3.36
C ASP A 95 -17.65 -0.45 -2.36
N LEU A 96 -18.87 0.00 -2.58
CA LEU A 96 -19.50 0.97 -1.68
C LEU A 96 -19.80 0.31 -0.33
N GLU A 97 -19.22 0.87 0.73
CA GLU A 97 -19.41 0.44 2.13
C GLU A 97 -19.10 -1.04 2.41
N LYS A 98 -18.30 -1.68 1.55
CA LYS A 98 -17.96 -3.11 1.67
C LYS A 98 -16.49 -3.39 1.39
N GLY A 99 -15.99 -4.45 2.03
CA GLY A 99 -14.67 -5.01 1.77
C GLY A 99 -13.52 -4.25 2.41
N GLY A 100 -12.34 -4.86 2.33
CA GLY A 100 -11.13 -4.34 2.99
C GLY A 100 -10.61 -3.04 2.38
N THR A 101 -10.78 -2.84 1.07
CA THR A 101 -10.37 -1.60 0.39
C THR A 101 -11.16 -0.40 0.90
N TRP A 102 -12.49 -0.53 0.97
CA TRP A 102 -13.35 0.52 1.52
C TRP A 102 -13.00 0.82 2.98
N ALA A 103 -12.96 -0.22 3.82
CA ALA A 103 -12.71 -0.06 5.26
C ALA A 103 -11.34 0.60 5.52
N GLY A 104 -10.30 0.19 4.81
CA GLY A 104 -8.97 0.76 4.94
C GLY A 104 -8.91 2.22 4.50
N ALA A 105 -9.53 2.56 3.37
CA ALA A 105 -9.57 3.94 2.88
C ALA A 105 -10.39 4.86 3.82
N ASP A 106 -11.54 4.41 4.27
CA ASP A 106 -12.39 5.17 5.20
C ASP A 106 -11.69 5.38 6.56
N GLU A 107 -10.94 4.39 7.04
CA GLU A 107 -10.14 4.51 8.26
C GLU A 107 -8.98 5.49 8.07
N ALA A 108 -8.27 5.43 6.94
CA ALA A 108 -7.17 6.33 6.64
C ALA A 108 -7.62 7.79 6.54
N LEU A 109 -8.75 8.04 5.88
CA LEU A 109 -9.36 9.36 5.77
C LEU A 109 -9.81 9.90 7.13
N LYS A 110 -10.43 9.07 7.98
CA LYS A 110 -10.86 9.48 9.32
C LYS A 110 -9.71 9.75 10.27
N GLY A 111 -8.64 9.00 10.15
CA GLY A 111 -7.46 9.09 11.00
C GLY A 111 -6.42 10.10 10.51
N ASP A 112 -6.57 10.63 9.29
CA ASP A 112 -5.64 11.57 8.64
C ASP A 112 -4.17 11.13 8.71
N PHE A 113 -3.93 9.82 8.56
CA PHE A 113 -2.58 9.27 8.67
C PHE A 113 -1.94 8.89 7.33
N ALA A 114 -2.67 9.03 6.23
CA ALA A 114 -2.15 8.80 4.88
C ALA A 114 -2.98 9.58 3.84
N GLN A 115 -2.34 10.06 2.79
CA GLN A 115 -3.07 10.60 1.65
C GLN A 115 -3.77 9.48 0.90
N VAL A 116 -5.08 9.62 0.70
CA VAL A 116 -5.88 8.66 -0.07
C VAL A 116 -6.26 9.27 -1.40
N ASP A 117 -5.76 8.66 -2.46
CA ASP A 117 -6.07 8.96 -3.85
C ASP A 117 -7.04 7.92 -4.38
N VAL A 118 -7.99 8.33 -5.19
CA VAL A 118 -9.03 7.44 -5.68
C VAL A 118 -9.21 7.60 -7.18
N TRP A 119 -9.09 6.50 -7.91
CA TRP A 119 -9.35 6.49 -9.34
C TRP A 119 -10.79 6.88 -9.65
N THR A 120 -10.97 7.91 -10.48
CA THR A 120 -12.28 8.44 -10.91
C THR A 120 -12.44 8.46 -12.43
N GLY A 121 -11.45 7.92 -13.18
CA GLY A 121 -11.50 7.77 -14.61
C GLY A 121 -12.42 6.64 -15.06
N GLU A 122 -12.26 6.22 -16.30
CA GLU A 122 -13.06 5.13 -16.88
C GLU A 122 -13.01 3.87 -15.99
N GLY A 123 -14.16 3.24 -15.77
CA GLY A 123 -14.31 2.07 -14.92
C GLY A 123 -14.36 2.36 -13.42
N ALA A 124 -14.37 3.62 -12.99
CA ALA A 124 -14.50 3.96 -11.56
C ALA A 124 -15.79 3.40 -10.95
N THR A 125 -15.67 2.85 -9.74
CA THR A 125 -16.80 2.24 -9.04
C THR A 125 -17.60 3.25 -8.21
N LYS A 126 -18.79 2.86 -7.76
CA LYS A 126 -19.61 3.69 -6.85
C LYS A 126 -18.89 3.94 -5.51
N GLY A 127 -18.11 2.97 -5.04
CA GLY A 127 -17.29 3.13 -3.84
C GLY A 127 -16.22 4.20 -4.02
N ASN A 128 -15.58 4.26 -5.19
CA ASN A 128 -14.61 5.29 -5.49
C ASN A 128 -15.22 6.70 -5.40
N VAL A 129 -16.38 6.91 -6.02
CA VAL A 129 -17.10 8.19 -5.95
C VAL A 129 -17.44 8.58 -4.50
N ALA A 130 -17.89 7.62 -3.71
CA ALA A 130 -18.22 7.86 -2.32
C ALA A 130 -16.99 8.17 -1.45
N LEU A 131 -15.83 7.58 -1.72
CA LEU A 131 -14.57 7.91 -1.03
C LEU A 131 -14.12 9.34 -1.34
N VAL A 132 -14.29 9.81 -2.58
CA VAL A 132 -14.03 11.22 -2.92
C VAL A 132 -14.94 12.16 -2.14
N ALA A 133 -16.23 11.82 -2.01
CA ALA A 133 -17.17 12.59 -1.18
C ALA A 133 -16.79 12.61 0.31
N LYS A 134 -15.97 11.65 0.77
CA LYS A 134 -15.42 11.58 2.14
C LYS A 134 -14.08 12.30 2.30
N GLY A 135 -13.54 12.92 1.26
CA GLY A 135 -12.32 13.71 1.31
C GLY A 135 -11.10 13.09 0.61
N ALA A 136 -11.25 11.94 -0.04
CA ALA A 136 -10.19 11.40 -0.87
C ALA A 136 -9.92 12.28 -2.10
N ARG A 137 -8.68 12.37 -2.55
CA ARG A 137 -8.31 13.10 -3.75
C ARG A 137 -8.75 12.31 -5.00
N ALA A 138 -9.49 12.95 -5.89
CA ALA A 138 -9.89 12.34 -7.16
C ALA A 138 -8.71 12.27 -8.14
N VAL A 139 -8.58 11.14 -8.83
CA VAL A 139 -7.59 10.90 -9.90
C VAL A 139 -8.33 10.52 -11.17
N PRO A 140 -8.68 11.47 -12.03
CA PRO A 140 -9.50 11.20 -13.24
C PRO A 140 -8.69 10.64 -14.40
N SER A 141 -7.37 10.83 -14.41
CA SER A 141 -6.50 10.35 -15.47
C SER A 141 -5.14 9.87 -14.93
N ARG A 142 -4.43 9.08 -15.73
CA ARG A 142 -3.07 8.63 -15.38
C ARG A 142 -2.11 9.80 -15.30
N ASP A 143 -2.24 10.76 -16.19
CA ASP A 143 -1.33 11.91 -16.25
C ASP A 143 -1.48 12.78 -15.00
N GLU A 144 -2.72 13.03 -14.56
CA GLU A 144 -2.97 13.80 -13.35
C GLU A 144 -2.44 13.13 -12.08
N PHE A 145 -2.47 11.79 -12.00
CA PHE A 145 -1.85 11.08 -10.88
C PHE A 145 -0.34 11.39 -10.78
N TRP A 146 0.35 11.41 -11.92
CA TRP A 146 1.79 11.65 -11.95
C TRP A 146 2.18 13.13 -11.95
N MET A 147 1.32 14.01 -12.46
CA MET A 147 1.58 15.46 -12.52
C MET A 147 1.23 16.19 -11.22
N SER A 148 0.38 15.63 -10.38
CA SER A 148 -0.02 16.24 -9.11
C SER A 148 1.12 16.32 -8.09
N GLY A 149 2.34 16.08 -8.54
CA GLY A 149 3.58 16.22 -7.80
C GLY A 149 3.43 15.64 -6.40
N PHE A 150 3.96 14.47 -6.20
CA PHE A 150 4.18 14.00 -4.86
C PHE A 150 4.98 15.10 -4.12
N ILE A 151 4.30 15.88 -3.30
CA ILE A 151 4.97 16.74 -2.34
C ILE A 151 5.20 15.84 -1.14
N PRO A 152 6.44 15.32 -0.94
CA PRO A 152 6.71 14.58 0.28
C PRO A 152 6.35 15.49 1.44
N ALA A 153 5.47 15.05 2.31
CA ALA A 153 5.38 15.66 3.62
C ALA A 153 6.82 15.71 4.15
N PRO A 154 7.30 16.84 4.70
CA PRO A 154 8.64 16.89 5.22
C PRO A 154 8.78 15.72 6.17
N ALA A 155 9.71 14.81 5.88
CA ALA A 155 10.00 13.69 6.75
C ALA A 155 10.49 14.28 8.06
N VAL A 156 9.58 14.44 9.00
CA VAL A 156 9.92 14.73 10.39
C VAL A 156 10.42 13.42 10.98
N PHE A 157 11.55 12.96 10.49
CA PHE A 157 12.38 12.06 11.26
C PHE A 157 13.05 12.96 12.31
N ASP A 158 12.38 13.12 13.43
CA ASP A 158 13.06 13.53 14.64
C ASP A 158 13.99 12.37 15.01
N THR A 159 15.17 12.39 14.39
CA THR A 159 16.23 11.45 14.71
C THR A 159 16.89 11.92 16.00
N ASP A 160 16.18 11.76 17.12
CA ASP A 160 16.82 11.81 18.43
C ASP A 160 17.81 10.64 18.51
N PRO A 161 19.14 10.90 18.51
CA PRO A 161 20.15 9.86 18.56
C PRO A 161 20.05 8.96 19.82
N GLU A 162 19.31 9.37 20.85
CA GLU A 162 19.11 8.57 22.06
C GLU A 162 18.06 7.47 21.87
N GLN A 163 17.11 7.62 20.94
CA GLN A 163 16.14 6.56 20.67
C GLN A 163 16.72 5.37 19.88
N LEU A 164 17.81 5.58 19.15
CA LEU A 164 18.52 4.50 18.44
C LEU A 164 19.34 3.56 19.35
N LYS A 165 19.47 3.85 20.64
CA LYS A 165 20.21 3.01 21.60
C LYS A 165 19.38 1.92 22.27
N LEU A 166 18.10 1.78 21.89
CA LEU A 166 17.16 0.82 22.49
C LEU A 166 16.94 -0.46 21.65
N PHE A 167 17.71 -0.65 20.58
CA PHE A 167 17.69 -1.86 19.75
C PHE A 167 19.09 -2.47 19.63
#